data_6d739bb04a1d661b70b5121bc311c954
#
_entry.id   6d739bb04a1d661b70b5121bc311c954
#
_cell.length_a   1.000
_cell.length_b   1.000
_cell.length_c   1.000
_cell.angle_alpha   90.00
_cell.angle_beta   90.00
_cell.angle_gamma   90.00
#
_symmetry.space_group_name_H-M   'P 1'
#
loop_
_entity.id
_entity.type
_entity.pdbx_description
1 polymer ?
#
loop_
_entity_poly.entity_id
_entity_poly.type
_entity_poly.pdbx_seq_one_letter_code
_entity_poly.pdbx_strand_id
1 'polypeptide(L)'
;MKKIKSNIDVVNPGRRTLMDYALKGGVAAGLANMTIVSNLFAQSAGPITIGHHAELTGGFSSWGYWHDKCARKAVEIINAQGGIANRKVELVTEDTESNPATGARKLRNLIQRMNAEFVTGSVHSGVMLASIPIATELKVPYFSTGEATEATGSKGTRYSFRTGSDTYSLAAAGVPWAMENLGKKWCVIYADYAWGQSHFAEAKAVVERMGGTITKGIPVPLDAKDLVPYLTQIPPDTDVVFSIFFGPLAVAYFTQAKSMGVDKRAKLYSISGTIEAIDPDALSGAAEGVYILENFPRNTKYKDDAPHKEFNRILEIDDVYAREKNSNRVMAKSHCWQAWENIFALKAAIEASGYKSRKDMPGAIQALEGLQMKNSLGHPEGDKILRKEDHSGITDHYISRIEGGKFEVKKKVSKEDLAKNLPVRFNLSTQPT
;
A
#
# COMPACT_ATOMS: atom_id res chain seq x y z
N MET A 1 -40.42 49.11 35.56
CA MET A 1 -39.62 49.78 36.61
C MET A 1 -38.57 48.87 37.15
N LYS A 2 -37.38 49.45 37.37
CA LYS A 2 -36.14 48.96 37.98
C LYS A 2 -35.30 47.99 37.17
N LYS A 3 -34.22 48.58 36.53
CA LYS A 3 -32.96 47.98 36.15
C LYS A 3 -32.23 47.46 37.41
N ILE A 4 -31.62 46.28 37.31
CA ILE A 4 -30.55 45.88 38.20
C ILE A 4 -29.35 45.55 37.27
N LYS A 5 -28.32 46.38 37.36
CA LYS A 5 -26.95 46.09 36.88
C LYS A 5 -26.31 45.17 37.90
N SER A 6 -25.63 44.11 37.48
CA SER A 6 -24.60 43.48 38.28
C SER A 6 -23.36 43.29 37.42
N ASN A 7 -22.39 44.16 37.68
CA ASN A 7 -20.98 43.90 37.32
C ASN A 7 -20.50 42.71 38.12
N ILE A 8 -19.94 41.72 37.44
CA ILE A 8 -19.03 40.75 38.07
C ILE A 8 -17.76 40.80 37.25
N ASP A 9 -16.77 41.51 37.78
CA ASP A 9 -15.36 41.42 37.38
C ASP A 9 -14.81 40.07 37.83
N VAL A 10 -14.65 39.12 36.92
CA VAL A 10 -13.88 37.90 37.16
C VAL A 10 -12.40 38.23 36.88
N VAL A 11 -11.71 38.62 37.92
CA VAL A 11 -10.24 38.74 37.93
C VAL A 11 -9.67 37.33 37.90
N ASN A 12 -9.06 36.96 36.81
CA ASN A 12 -8.35 35.67 36.65
C ASN A 12 -6.96 35.75 37.36
N PRO A 13 -6.71 35.02 38.47
CA PRO A 13 -5.51 35.13 39.26
C PRO A 13 -4.25 34.52 38.56
N GLY A 14 -4.44 33.81 37.47
CA GLY A 14 -3.32 33.09 36.79
C GLY A 14 -2.40 33.97 35.97
N ARG A 15 -2.78 35.19 35.63
CA ARG A 15 -1.91 36.05 34.78
C ARG A 15 -0.90 36.87 35.55
N ARG A 16 -1.08 37.11 36.85
CA ARG A 16 -0.12 37.88 37.68
C ARG A 16 1.07 37.02 38.12
N THR A 17 0.88 35.75 38.39
CA THR A 17 1.96 34.84 38.83
C THR A 17 2.96 34.50 37.75
N LEU A 18 2.55 34.54 36.48
CA LEU A 18 3.48 34.30 35.34
C LEU A 18 4.35 35.52 35.00
N MET A 19 3.91 36.74 35.33
CA MET A 19 4.75 37.94 35.10
C MET A 19 5.80 38.19 36.19
N ASP A 20 5.53 37.79 37.43
CA ASP A 20 6.48 37.99 38.53
C ASP A 20 7.65 37.01 38.53
N TYR A 21 7.48 35.82 37.89
CA TYR A 21 8.59 34.88 37.65
C TYR A 21 9.48 35.27 36.49
N ALA A 22 9.01 36.10 35.57
CA ALA A 22 9.76 36.59 34.43
C ALA A 22 10.79 37.71 34.79
N LEU A 23 10.67 38.32 35.96
CA LEU A 23 11.47 39.47 36.35
C LEU A 23 12.60 39.15 37.35
N LYS A 24 12.69 37.94 37.88
CA LYS A 24 13.78 37.55 38.81
C LYS A 24 14.38 36.19 38.44
N GLY A 25 15.17 36.14 37.38
CA GLY A 25 16.14 35.05 37.14
C GLY A 25 15.74 33.95 36.20
N GLY A 26 14.56 34.02 35.52
CA GLY A 26 14.12 32.96 34.61
C GLY A 26 14.22 33.25 33.10
N VAL A 27 14.62 34.46 32.73
CA VAL A 27 14.58 34.90 31.32
C VAL A 27 15.71 34.30 30.47
N ALA A 28 16.85 33.97 31.08
CA ALA A 28 17.98 33.42 30.32
C ALA A 28 17.79 31.94 29.91
N ALA A 29 17.12 31.13 30.74
CA ALA A 29 16.91 29.70 30.43
C ALA A 29 15.74 29.45 29.47
N GLY A 30 14.68 30.26 29.53
CA GLY A 30 13.53 30.16 28.65
C GLY A 30 13.82 30.63 27.22
N LEU A 31 14.58 31.70 27.07
CA LEU A 31 15.03 32.20 25.76
C LEU A 31 16.12 31.31 25.14
N ALA A 32 17.01 30.72 25.97
CA ALA A 32 17.99 29.75 25.50
C ALA A 32 17.31 28.48 24.93
N ASN A 33 16.29 27.98 25.59
CA ASN A 33 15.53 26.81 25.09
C ASN A 33 14.66 27.14 23.83
N MET A 34 14.07 28.32 23.77
CA MET A 34 13.37 28.76 22.54
C MET A 34 14.36 29.04 21.40
N THR A 35 15.53 29.55 21.70
CA THR A 35 16.60 29.79 20.71
C THR A 35 17.25 28.47 20.28
N ILE A 36 17.38 27.48 21.16
CA ILE A 36 17.88 26.14 20.82
C ILE A 36 16.88 25.41 19.93
N VAL A 37 15.58 25.47 20.21
CA VAL A 37 14.55 24.86 19.36
C VAL A 37 14.44 25.59 18.02
N SER A 38 14.52 26.90 17.96
CA SER A 38 14.53 27.66 16.72
C SER A 38 15.87 27.52 15.95
N ASN A 39 16.99 27.35 16.61
CA ASN A 39 18.29 27.13 15.96
C ASN A 39 18.46 25.67 15.47
N LEU A 40 17.74 24.68 16.00
CA LEU A 40 17.69 23.34 15.45
C LEU A 40 17.04 23.31 14.05
N PHE A 41 16.17 24.25 13.75
CA PHE A 41 15.57 24.39 12.40
C PHE A 41 16.21 25.53 11.57
N ALA A 42 17.03 26.38 12.12
CA ALA A 42 17.56 27.58 11.45
C ALA A 42 18.80 27.33 10.55
N GLN A 43 19.29 26.09 10.44
CA GLN A 43 20.39 25.69 9.56
C GLN A 43 20.04 24.57 8.58
N SER A 44 18.77 24.19 8.45
CA SER A 44 18.35 23.14 7.55
C SER A 44 17.97 23.71 6.18
N ALA A 45 18.38 23.04 5.10
CA ALA A 45 17.69 23.09 3.82
C ALA A 45 16.17 23.03 4.09
N GLY A 46 15.32 23.70 3.31
CA GLY A 46 13.86 23.74 3.52
C GLY A 46 13.21 22.37 3.78
N PRO A 47 11.90 22.27 3.96
CA PRO A 47 11.23 21.01 4.22
C PRO A 47 11.54 19.98 3.13
N ILE A 48 11.39 18.69 3.45
CA ILE A 48 11.38 17.62 2.45
C ILE A 48 9.96 17.50 1.95
N THR A 49 9.71 17.75 0.67
CA THR A 49 8.40 17.65 0.07
C THR A 49 8.19 16.27 -0.55
N ILE A 50 7.24 15.52 -0.02
CA ILE A 50 6.80 14.23 -0.56
C ILE A 50 5.49 14.43 -1.29
N GLY A 51 5.44 14.04 -2.57
CA GLY A 51 4.21 14.00 -3.35
C GLY A 51 3.40 12.75 -3.01
N HIS A 52 2.10 12.91 -2.76
CA HIS A 52 1.16 11.81 -2.62
C HIS A 52 0.23 11.78 -3.84
N HIS A 53 0.39 10.75 -4.65
CA HIS A 53 -0.31 10.55 -5.91
C HIS A 53 -1.42 9.52 -5.67
N ALA A 54 -2.62 9.98 -5.30
CA ALA A 54 -3.69 9.17 -4.74
C ALA A 54 -4.97 9.19 -5.57
N GLU A 55 -5.73 8.13 -5.51
CA GLU A 55 -7.06 8.01 -6.08
C GLU A 55 -8.12 8.52 -5.10
N LEU A 56 -8.21 9.82 -4.86
CA LEU A 56 -9.18 10.38 -3.91
C LEU A 56 -10.61 10.32 -4.44
N THR A 57 -10.76 10.33 -5.77
CA THR A 57 -12.05 10.16 -6.45
C THR A 57 -11.98 9.06 -7.51
N GLY A 58 -13.15 8.71 -8.10
CA GLY A 58 -13.25 7.64 -9.09
C GLY A 58 -13.39 6.25 -8.49
N GLY A 59 -13.18 5.22 -9.30
CA GLY A 59 -13.45 3.82 -8.97
C GLY A 59 -12.58 3.23 -7.84
N PHE A 60 -11.46 3.85 -7.54
CA PHE A 60 -10.51 3.43 -6.51
C PHE A 60 -10.52 4.31 -5.26
N SER A 61 -11.50 5.19 -5.09
CA SER A 61 -11.55 6.15 -3.98
C SER A 61 -11.56 5.52 -2.59
N SER A 62 -12.11 4.32 -2.42
CA SER A 62 -12.05 3.59 -1.15
C SER A 62 -10.62 3.20 -0.76
N TRP A 63 -9.76 2.85 -1.73
CA TRP A 63 -8.32 2.66 -1.50
C TRP A 63 -7.60 3.98 -1.29
N GLY A 64 -7.93 4.98 -2.09
CA GLY A 64 -7.35 6.32 -2.00
C GLY A 64 -7.55 6.98 -0.64
N TYR A 65 -8.73 6.82 -0.04
CA TYR A 65 -9.00 7.27 1.33
C TYR A 65 -7.98 6.70 2.33
N TRP A 66 -7.71 5.40 2.27
CA TRP A 66 -6.79 4.74 3.17
C TRP A 66 -5.33 5.08 2.89
N HIS A 67 -4.95 5.20 1.61
CA HIS A 67 -3.61 5.67 1.24
C HIS A 67 -3.34 7.06 1.80
N ASP A 68 -4.28 7.98 1.65
CA ASP A 68 -4.14 9.35 2.17
C ASP A 68 -4.06 9.36 3.70
N LYS A 69 -4.94 8.61 4.38
CA LYS A 69 -4.90 8.47 5.85
C LYS A 69 -3.56 7.88 6.33
N CYS A 70 -3.07 6.83 5.69
CA CYS A 70 -1.79 6.20 6.01
C CYS A 70 -0.62 7.17 5.78
N ALA A 71 -0.56 7.83 4.63
CA ALA A 71 0.52 8.77 4.31
C ALA A 71 0.57 9.96 5.28
N ARG A 72 -0.60 10.56 5.57
CA ARG A 72 -0.69 11.69 6.52
C ARG A 72 -0.27 11.28 7.92
N LYS A 73 -0.75 10.13 8.42
CA LYS A 73 -0.37 9.64 9.75
C LYS A 73 1.12 9.30 9.86
N ALA A 74 1.72 8.73 8.83
CA ALA A 74 3.16 8.50 8.77
C ALA A 74 3.95 9.82 8.88
N VAL A 75 3.55 10.83 8.11
CA VAL A 75 4.19 12.15 8.15
C VAL A 75 3.99 12.85 9.49
N GLU A 76 2.79 12.77 10.10
CA GLU A 76 2.53 13.31 11.44
C GLU A 76 3.50 12.71 12.47
N ILE A 77 3.68 11.39 12.48
CA ILE A 77 4.57 10.69 13.42
C ILE A 77 6.04 11.09 13.18
N ILE A 78 6.48 11.10 11.94
CA ILE A 78 7.85 11.48 11.59
C ILE A 78 8.13 12.92 12.01
N ASN A 79 7.22 13.84 11.79
CA ASN A 79 7.37 15.23 12.19
C ASN A 79 7.37 15.40 13.72
N ALA A 80 6.54 14.63 14.44
CA ALA A 80 6.56 14.62 15.91
C ALA A 80 7.88 14.09 16.48
N GLN A 81 8.63 13.29 15.71
CA GLN A 81 9.97 12.79 16.05
C GLN A 81 11.12 13.69 15.57
N GLY A 82 10.83 14.89 15.05
CA GLY A 82 11.85 15.83 14.56
C GLY A 82 12.05 15.84 13.04
N GLY A 83 11.20 15.16 12.29
CA GLY A 83 11.24 15.11 10.82
C GLY A 83 12.22 14.07 10.27
N ILE A 84 12.72 14.31 9.07
CA ILE A 84 13.75 13.49 8.42
C ILE A 84 15.04 14.30 8.35
N ALA A 85 16.13 13.79 8.91
CA ALA A 85 17.40 14.49 9.01
C ALA A 85 17.25 15.93 9.59
N ASN A 86 16.41 16.08 10.61
CA ASN A 86 16.03 17.36 11.26
C ASN A 86 15.32 18.36 10.31
N ARG A 87 14.75 17.90 9.21
CA ARG A 87 13.92 18.68 8.29
C ARG A 87 12.47 18.28 8.44
N LYS A 88 11.56 19.24 8.48
CA LYS A 88 10.13 18.98 8.44
C LYS A 88 9.76 18.25 7.13
N VAL A 89 8.83 17.32 7.19
CA VAL A 89 8.24 16.68 6.01
C VAL A 89 6.93 17.40 5.66
N GLU A 90 6.78 17.77 4.39
CA GLU A 90 5.53 18.28 3.83
C GLU A 90 4.96 17.25 2.86
N LEU A 91 3.69 16.87 3.05
CA LEU A 91 2.96 16.00 2.15
C LEU A 91 2.06 16.84 1.26
N VAL A 92 2.31 16.81 -0.05
CA VAL A 92 1.47 17.46 -1.06
C VAL A 92 0.72 16.38 -1.85
N THR A 93 -0.60 16.52 -1.98
CA THR A 93 -1.44 15.47 -2.57
C THR A 93 -2.11 15.96 -3.86
N GLU A 94 -2.15 15.09 -4.87
CA GLU A 94 -2.92 15.28 -6.09
C GLU A 94 -3.82 14.06 -6.34
N ASP A 95 -5.07 14.34 -6.68
CA ASP A 95 -6.06 13.32 -7.03
C ASP A 95 -5.87 12.85 -8.48
N THR A 96 -5.66 11.55 -8.66
CA THR A 96 -5.53 10.92 -9.98
C THR A 96 -6.86 10.72 -10.69
N GLU A 97 -7.98 10.91 -9.96
CA GLU A 97 -9.35 10.63 -10.42
C GLU A 97 -9.52 9.18 -10.91
N SER A 98 -8.66 8.25 -10.46
CA SER A 98 -8.57 6.86 -10.94
C SER A 98 -8.39 6.76 -12.48
N ASN A 99 -7.76 7.76 -13.09
CA ASN A 99 -7.60 7.87 -14.55
C ASN A 99 -6.12 8.00 -14.94
N PRO A 100 -5.59 7.14 -15.83
CA PRO A 100 -4.17 7.17 -16.21
C PRO A 100 -3.69 8.50 -16.81
N ALA A 101 -4.48 9.14 -17.67
CA ALA A 101 -4.09 10.40 -18.29
C ALA A 101 -4.11 11.56 -17.29
N THR A 102 -5.13 11.63 -16.44
CA THR A 102 -5.20 12.59 -15.33
C THR A 102 -4.04 12.36 -14.35
N GLY A 103 -3.81 11.12 -13.93
CA GLY A 103 -2.71 10.77 -13.02
C GLY A 103 -1.35 11.21 -13.56
N ALA A 104 -1.04 10.93 -14.82
CA ALA A 104 0.19 11.36 -15.45
C ALA A 104 0.37 12.90 -15.40
N ARG A 105 -0.68 13.66 -15.70
CA ARG A 105 -0.67 15.13 -15.61
C ARG A 105 -0.49 15.61 -14.15
N LYS A 106 -1.17 14.96 -13.19
CA LYS A 106 -1.10 15.27 -11.77
C LYS A 106 0.27 14.97 -11.16
N LEU A 107 0.93 13.89 -11.58
CA LEU A 107 2.31 13.63 -11.19
C LEU A 107 3.26 14.73 -11.63
N ARG A 108 3.13 15.21 -12.88
CA ARG A 108 3.94 16.34 -13.36
C ARG A 108 3.71 17.59 -12.52
N ASN A 109 2.47 17.85 -12.10
CA ASN A 109 2.13 18.96 -11.21
C ASN A 109 2.78 18.83 -9.82
N LEU A 110 2.70 17.65 -9.20
CA LEU A 110 3.38 17.36 -7.92
C LEU A 110 4.88 17.70 -7.98
N ILE A 111 5.55 17.28 -9.06
CA ILE A 111 7.00 17.41 -9.17
C ILE A 111 7.41 18.84 -9.56
N GLN A 112 6.77 19.44 -10.56
CA GLN A 112 7.22 20.69 -11.15
C GLN A 112 6.65 21.94 -10.47
N ARG A 113 5.40 21.88 -9.96
CA ARG A 113 4.74 23.03 -9.33
C ARG A 113 4.74 22.97 -7.82
N MET A 114 4.58 21.74 -7.25
CA MET A 114 4.56 21.57 -5.80
C MET A 114 5.93 21.13 -5.24
N ASN A 115 6.96 21.03 -6.10
CA ASN A 115 8.35 20.72 -5.75
C ASN A 115 8.54 19.37 -5.03
N ALA A 116 7.67 18.39 -5.26
CA ALA A 116 7.84 17.07 -4.68
C ALA A 116 9.20 16.47 -5.06
N GLU A 117 10.01 16.13 -4.07
CA GLU A 117 11.35 15.55 -4.23
C GLU A 117 11.28 14.02 -4.37
N PHE A 118 10.25 13.41 -3.78
CA PHE A 118 9.92 11.99 -3.82
C PHE A 118 8.41 11.86 -3.99
N VAL A 119 7.94 10.75 -4.55
CA VAL A 119 6.49 10.53 -4.73
C VAL A 119 6.10 9.14 -4.26
N THR A 120 4.99 9.02 -3.52
CA THR A 120 4.33 7.76 -3.15
C THR A 120 2.92 7.69 -3.76
N GLY A 121 2.48 6.50 -4.14
CA GLY A 121 1.19 6.20 -4.83
C GLY A 121 1.52 5.58 -6.19
N SER A 122 0.63 5.24 -7.02
CA SER A 122 -0.80 5.10 -7.00
C SER A 122 -1.16 3.60 -6.87
N VAL A 123 -2.38 3.27 -6.37
CA VAL A 123 -2.84 1.88 -6.35
C VAL A 123 -3.32 1.42 -7.72
N HIS A 124 -3.85 2.33 -8.53
CA HIS A 124 -4.33 2.02 -9.88
C HIS A 124 -3.16 1.73 -10.82
N SER A 125 -2.95 0.45 -11.18
CA SER A 125 -1.80 0.04 -11.99
C SER A 125 -1.67 0.78 -13.33
N GLY A 126 -2.77 1.14 -13.98
CA GLY A 126 -2.75 1.95 -15.20
C GLY A 126 -2.21 3.37 -14.96
N VAL A 127 -2.59 4.01 -13.86
CA VAL A 127 -2.07 5.33 -13.44
C VAL A 127 -0.57 5.22 -13.14
N MET A 128 -0.18 4.22 -12.36
CA MET A 128 1.20 3.94 -12.02
C MET A 128 2.07 3.79 -13.28
N LEU A 129 1.65 2.94 -14.22
CA LEU A 129 2.41 2.68 -15.45
C LEU A 129 2.51 3.91 -16.36
N ALA A 130 1.48 4.76 -16.41
CA ALA A 130 1.50 6.02 -17.13
C ALA A 130 2.40 7.08 -16.46
N SER A 131 2.67 6.93 -15.17
CA SER A 131 3.44 7.88 -14.35
C SER A 131 4.96 7.61 -14.38
N ILE A 132 5.40 6.37 -14.56
CA ILE A 132 6.82 5.99 -14.53
C ILE A 132 7.68 6.79 -15.52
N PRO A 133 7.30 6.97 -16.80
CA PRO A 133 8.09 7.75 -17.73
C PRO A 133 8.31 9.20 -17.28
N ILE A 134 7.30 9.80 -16.63
CA ILE A 134 7.36 11.18 -16.11
C ILE A 134 8.30 11.28 -14.91
N ALA A 135 8.18 10.33 -13.97
CA ALA A 135 9.07 10.26 -12.82
C ALA A 135 10.53 10.11 -13.25
N THR A 136 10.77 9.30 -14.27
CA THR A 136 12.10 9.09 -14.87
C THR A 136 12.63 10.34 -15.57
N GLU A 137 11.82 10.96 -16.42
CA GLU A 137 12.16 12.22 -17.11
C GLU A 137 12.56 13.32 -16.11
N LEU A 138 11.80 13.42 -15.03
CA LEU A 138 11.98 14.44 -13.99
C LEU A 138 12.94 14.02 -12.87
N LYS A 139 13.51 12.82 -12.96
CA LYS A 139 14.50 12.26 -12.01
C LYS A 139 13.99 12.26 -10.56
N VAL A 140 12.76 11.81 -10.35
CA VAL A 140 12.12 11.72 -9.04
C VAL A 140 11.76 10.26 -8.72
N PRO A 141 12.24 9.70 -7.60
CA PRO A 141 11.83 8.36 -7.18
C PRO A 141 10.32 8.26 -6.96
N TYR A 142 9.70 7.27 -7.61
CA TYR A 142 8.29 6.99 -7.57
C TYR A 142 8.04 5.65 -6.89
N PHE A 143 7.50 5.69 -5.68
CA PHE A 143 7.13 4.53 -4.89
C PHE A 143 5.69 4.13 -5.19
N SER A 144 5.50 3.18 -6.08
CA SER A 144 4.17 2.69 -6.44
C SER A 144 3.56 1.81 -5.35
N THR A 145 2.23 1.80 -5.26
CA THR A 145 1.47 0.88 -4.42
C THR A 145 0.60 -0.07 -5.25
N GLY A 146 0.54 0.13 -6.56
CA GLY A 146 -0.10 -0.80 -7.49
C GLY A 146 0.76 -2.03 -7.75
N GLU A 147 0.15 -3.18 -8.06
CA GLU A 147 0.83 -4.49 -8.09
C GLU A 147 1.34 -4.93 -9.47
N ALA A 148 0.94 -4.27 -10.59
CA ALA A 148 1.41 -4.70 -11.90
C ALA A 148 2.94 -4.76 -11.96
N THR A 149 3.48 -5.95 -12.27
CA THR A 149 4.93 -6.23 -12.21
C THR A 149 5.74 -5.38 -13.17
N GLU A 150 5.12 -4.88 -14.23
CA GLU A 150 5.78 -4.03 -15.24
C GLU A 150 6.40 -2.77 -14.64
N ALA A 151 5.88 -2.29 -13.50
CA ALA A 151 6.35 -1.05 -12.87
C ALA A 151 7.78 -1.13 -12.32
N THR A 152 8.20 -2.28 -11.84
CA THR A 152 9.57 -2.59 -11.42
C THR A 152 10.19 -3.68 -12.30
N GLY A 153 9.55 -3.96 -13.44
CA GLY A 153 9.95 -4.91 -14.48
C GLY A 153 10.21 -4.20 -15.81
N SER A 154 9.50 -4.64 -16.85
CA SER A 154 9.73 -4.22 -18.25
C SER A 154 9.55 -2.72 -18.52
N LYS A 155 8.79 -2.00 -17.69
CA LYS A 155 8.60 -0.53 -17.76
C LYS A 155 9.30 0.19 -16.60
N GLY A 156 9.91 -0.56 -15.69
CA GLY A 156 10.62 -0.01 -14.55
C GLY A 156 11.89 0.72 -14.96
N THR A 157 12.25 1.70 -14.15
CA THR A 157 13.51 2.45 -14.30
C THR A 157 14.18 2.55 -12.93
N ARG A 158 15.38 3.08 -12.87
CA ARG A 158 16.09 3.28 -11.60
C ARG A 158 15.35 4.20 -10.61
N TYR A 159 14.30 4.88 -11.09
CA TYR A 159 13.43 5.74 -10.27
C TYR A 159 12.15 5.02 -9.80
N SER A 160 11.94 3.76 -10.18
CA SER A 160 10.74 2.98 -9.84
C SER A 160 10.99 2.10 -8.63
N PHE A 161 10.19 2.24 -7.58
CA PHE A 161 10.30 1.49 -6.32
C PHE A 161 8.93 0.99 -5.86
N ARG A 162 8.91 -0.09 -5.06
CA ARG A 162 7.75 -0.52 -4.27
C ARG A 162 8.18 -1.26 -3.01
N THR A 163 7.56 -0.97 -1.89
CA THR A 163 7.81 -1.71 -0.63
C THR A 163 6.96 -2.97 -0.53
N GLY A 164 5.90 -3.08 -1.30
CA GLY A 164 4.99 -4.24 -1.33
C GLY A 164 5.30 -5.25 -2.44
N SER A 165 4.48 -6.29 -2.49
CA SER A 165 4.53 -7.34 -3.50
C SER A 165 4.01 -6.86 -4.85
N ASP A 166 4.44 -7.52 -5.91
CA ASP A 166 3.92 -7.37 -7.27
C ASP A 166 3.26 -8.66 -7.76
N THR A 167 2.64 -8.61 -8.93
CA THR A 167 1.96 -9.77 -9.51
C THR A 167 2.88 -10.94 -9.77
N TYR A 168 4.18 -10.71 -10.02
CA TYR A 168 5.19 -11.76 -10.20
C TYR A 168 5.50 -12.47 -8.87
N SER A 169 5.77 -11.72 -7.81
CA SER A 169 6.04 -12.28 -6.48
C SER A 169 4.81 -12.99 -5.92
N LEU A 170 3.60 -12.44 -6.12
CA LEU A 170 2.34 -13.08 -5.73
C LEU A 170 2.12 -14.40 -6.48
N ALA A 171 2.34 -14.44 -7.79
CA ALA A 171 2.23 -15.68 -8.55
C ALA A 171 3.27 -16.72 -8.10
N ALA A 172 4.52 -16.30 -7.87
CA ALA A 172 5.58 -17.19 -7.39
C ALA A 172 5.32 -17.73 -5.98
N ALA A 173 4.67 -16.96 -5.11
CA ALA A 173 4.31 -17.38 -3.75
C ALA A 173 3.12 -18.34 -3.72
N GLY A 174 2.07 -18.07 -4.48
CA GLY A 174 0.78 -18.75 -4.32
C GLY A 174 0.53 -19.88 -5.30
N VAL A 175 0.87 -19.68 -6.57
CA VAL A 175 0.53 -20.65 -7.64
C VAL A 175 1.17 -22.04 -7.42
N PRO A 176 2.45 -22.18 -7.01
CA PRO A 176 3.02 -23.51 -6.80
C PRO A 176 2.24 -24.36 -5.81
N TRP A 177 1.91 -23.80 -4.64
CA TRP A 177 1.13 -24.52 -3.66
C TRP A 177 -0.29 -24.85 -4.18
N ALA A 178 -0.93 -23.92 -4.86
CA ALA A 178 -2.26 -24.15 -5.40
C ALA A 178 -2.26 -25.21 -6.50
N MET A 179 -1.21 -25.28 -7.33
CA MET A 179 -0.99 -26.36 -8.32
C MET A 179 -0.86 -27.75 -7.68
N GLU A 180 -0.17 -27.83 -6.56
CA GLU A 180 0.04 -29.09 -5.84
C GLU A 180 -1.20 -29.56 -5.07
N ASN A 181 -2.00 -28.63 -4.54
CA ASN A 181 -3.08 -28.92 -3.61
C ASN A 181 -4.48 -28.75 -4.16
N LEU A 182 -4.69 -27.97 -5.22
CA LEU A 182 -6.01 -27.66 -5.75
C LEU A 182 -6.26 -28.24 -7.15
N GLY A 183 -5.21 -28.38 -7.97
CA GLY A 183 -5.33 -28.97 -9.30
C GLY A 183 -4.50 -28.26 -10.37
N LYS A 184 -4.45 -28.82 -11.58
CA LYS A 184 -3.54 -28.39 -12.67
C LYS A 184 -4.23 -27.73 -13.85
N LYS A 185 -5.56 -27.80 -13.94
CA LYS A 185 -6.33 -27.16 -15.01
C LYS A 185 -6.99 -25.89 -14.48
N TRP A 186 -6.50 -24.76 -14.93
CA TRP A 186 -6.84 -23.45 -14.38
C TRP A 186 -7.66 -22.62 -15.35
N CYS A 187 -8.76 -22.06 -14.91
CA CYS A 187 -9.45 -20.97 -15.54
C CYS A 187 -9.17 -19.68 -14.75
N VAL A 188 -8.69 -18.64 -15.41
CA VAL A 188 -8.41 -17.35 -14.77
C VAL A 188 -9.46 -16.35 -15.24
N ILE A 189 -10.21 -15.79 -14.29
CA ILE A 189 -11.22 -14.75 -14.54
C ILE A 189 -10.80 -13.47 -13.83
N TYR A 190 -10.70 -12.37 -14.57
CA TYR A 190 -10.01 -11.17 -14.07
C TYR A 190 -10.60 -9.87 -14.58
N ALA A 191 -10.47 -8.82 -13.77
CA ALA A 191 -10.81 -7.45 -14.13
C ALA A 191 -9.94 -6.97 -15.30
N ASP A 192 -10.56 -6.52 -16.38
CA ASP A 192 -9.88 -6.20 -17.65
C ASP A 192 -9.20 -4.84 -17.62
N TYR A 193 -8.08 -4.76 -16.88
CA TYR A 193 -7.14 -3.64 -16.90
C TYR A 193 -5.74 -4.10 -16.47
N ALA A 194 -4.75 -3.21 -16.46
CA ALA A 194 -3.34 -3.56 -16.29
C ALA A 194 -3.05 -4.51 -15.11
N TRP A 195 -3.72 -4.36 -13.96
CA TRP A 195 -3.55 -5.22 -12.80
C TRP A 195 -4.04 -6.66 -13.05
N GLY A 196 -5.26 -6.82 -13.54
CA GLY A 196 -5.82 -8.15 -13.83
C GLY A 196 -5.07 -8.86 -14.95
N GLN A 197 -4.68 -8.12 -15.99
CA GLN A 197 -3.87 -8.62 -17.10
C GLN A 197 -2.48 -9.07 -16.64
N SER A 198 -1.83 -8.31 -15.75
CA SER A 198 -0.52 -8.67 -15.18
C SER A 198 -0.63 -9.93 -14.31
N HIS A 199 -1.64 -10.04 -13.45
CA HIS A 199 -1.89 -11.26 -12.68
C HIS A 199 -2.15 -12.48 -13.55
N PHE A 200 -2.96 -12.32 -14.61
CA PHE A 200 -3.21 -13.41 -15.57
C PHE A 200 -1.92 -13.88 -16.23
N ALA A 201 -1.10 -12.95 -16.72
CA ALA A 201 0.16 -13.26 -17.39
C ALA A 201 1.14 -13.99 -16.47
N GLU A 202 1.30 -13.52 -15.23
CA GLU A 202 2.22 -14.11 -14.25
C GLU A 202 1.72 -15.48 -13.75
N ALA A 203 0.42 -15.63 -13.47
CA ALA A 203 -0.15 -16.91 -13.09
C ALA A 203 -0.02 -17.94 -14.21
N LYS A 204 -0.32 -17.55 -15.45
CA LYS A 204 -0.16 -18.39 -16.64
C LYS A 204 1.28 -18.90 -16.77
N ALA A 205 2.26 -18.01 -16.66
CA ALA A 205 3.67 -18.37 -16.77
C ALA A 205 4.09 -19.40 -15.71
N VAL A 206 3.61 -19.29 -14.46
CA VAL A 206 3.92 -20.24 -13.40
C VAL A 206 3.19 -21.57 -13.61
N VAL A 207 1.89 -21.55 -13.91
CA VAL A 207 1.07 -22.75 -14.16
C VAL A 207 1.69 -23.59 -15.29
N GLU A 208 2.01 -22.97 -16.43
CA GLU A 208 2.57 -23.68 -17.60
C GLU A 208 3.98 -24.22 -17.31
N ARG A 209 4.82 -23.43 -16.62
CA ARG A 209 6.18 -23.89 -16.22
C ARG A 209 6.12 -25.12 -15.30
N MET A 210 5.07 -25.24 -14.49
CA MET A 210 4.87 -26.38 -13.59
C MET A 210 4.10 -27.56 -14.23
N GLY A 211 3.88 -27.52 -15.54
CA GLY A 211 3.18 -28.57 -16.29
C GLY A 211 1.66 -28.59 -16.10
N GLY A 212 1.07 -27.47 -15.67
CA GLY A 212 -0.37 -27.26 -15.68
C GLY A 212 -0.86 -26.64 -16.99
N THR A 213 -2.16 -26.39 -17.06
CA THR A 213 -2.80 -25.84 -18.25
C THR A 213 -3.74 -24.70 -17.87
N ILE A 214 -3.63 -23.56 -18.56
CA ILE A 214 -4.67 -22.54 -18.55
C ILE A 214 -5.76 -22.96 -19.53
N THR A 215 -6.89 -23.40 -19.00
CA THR A 215 -8.06 -23.82 -19.80
C THR A 215 -8.74 -22.63 -20.47
N LYS A 216 -8.79 -21.48 -19.77
CA LYS A 216 -9.29 -20.21 -20.30
C LYS A 216 -8.84 -19.01 -19.48
N GLY A 217 -8.59 -17.88 -20.15
CA GLY A 217 -8.52 -16.54 -19.57
C GLY A 217 -9.79 -15.77 -19.90
N ILE A 218 -10.46 -15.22 -18.92
CA ILE A 218 -11.74 -14.51 -19.08
C ILE A 218 -11.60 -13.08 -18.55
N PRO A 219 -11.35 -12.10 -19.44
CA PRO A 219 -11.36 -10.69 -19.05
C PRO A 219 -12.80 -10.21 -18.79
N VAL A 220 -13.01 -9.44 -17.74
CA VAL A 220 -14.31 -8.88 -17.35
C VAL A 220 -14.17 -7.36 -17.26
N PRO A 221 -14.97 -6.58 -17.98
CA PRO A 221 -14.97 -5.12 -17.91
C PRO A 221 -15.19 -4.61 -16.47
N LEU A 222 -14.56 -3.49 -16.13
CA LEU A 222 -14.61 -2.92 -14.76
C LEU A 222 -16.03 -2.48 -14.34
N ASP A 223 -16.87 -2.15 -15.28
CA ASP A 223 -18.25 -1.71 -15.07
C ASP A 223 -19.29 -2.83 -15.16
N ALA A 224 -18.85 -4.08 -15.37
CA ALA A 224 -19.73 -5.24 -15.42
C ALA A 224 -20.44 -5.45 -14.08
N LYS A 225 -21.76 -5.58 -14.11
CA LYS A 225 -22.61 -5.85 -12.93
C LYS A 225 -23.14 -7.28 -12.93
N ASP A 226 -23.32 -7.85 -14.11
CA ASP A 226 -23.72 -9.23 -14.31
C ASP A 226 -22.53 -10.04 -14.83
N LEU A 227 -22.09 -11.02 -14.03
CA LEU A 227 -20.98 -11.89 -14.37
C LEU A 227 -21.43 -13.24 -14.90
N VAL A 228 -22.72 -13.55 -14.94
CA VAL A 228 -23.25 -14.81 -15.47
C VAL A 228 -22.74 -15.11 -16.89
N PRO A 229 -22.71 -14.14 -17.83
CA PRO A 229 -22.17 -14.37 -19.18
C PRO A 229 -20.68 -14.75 -19.22
N TYR A 230 -19.93 -14.35 -18.20
CA TYR A 230 -18.51 -14.69 -18.04
C TYR A 230 -18.33 -16.03 -17.30
N LEU A 231 -19.09 -16.27 -16.24
CA LEU A 231 -19.05 -17.50 -15.44
C LEU A 231 -19.49 -18.75 -16.25
N THR A 232 -20.40 -18.60 -17.20
CA THR A 232 -20.81 -19.67 -18.13
C THR A 232 -19.68 -20.08 -19.08
N GLN A 233 -18.68 -19.25 -19.26
CA GLN A 233 -17.53 -19.55 -20.11
C GLN A 233 -16.45 -20.40 -19.43
N ILE A 234 -16.55 -20.65 -18.11
CA ILE A 234 -15.60 -21.49 -17.37
C ILE A 234 -15.73 -22.94 -17.87
N PRO A 235 -14.67 -23.54 -18.45
CA PRO A 235 -14.72 -24.89 -18.97
C PRO A 235 -15.10 -25.92 -17.88
N PRO A 236 -15.88 -26.96 -18.22
CA PRO A 236 -16.38 -27.93 -17.22
C PRO A 236 -15.28 -28.79 -16.59
N ASP A 237 -14.14 -28.94 -17.25
CA ASP A 237 -12.99 -29.73 -16.79
C ASP A 237 -11.95 -28.87 -16.02
N THR A 238 -12.33 -27.67 -15.56
CA THR A 238 -11.49 -26.79 -14.76
C THR A 238 -11.36 -27.32 -13.33
N ASP A 239 -10.13 -27.47 -12.82
CA ASP A 239 -9.86 -27.83 -11.42
C ASP A 239 -9.91 -26.60 -10.51
N VAL A 240 -9.34 -25.48 -10.99
CA VAL A 240 -9.16 -24.23 -10.21
C VAL A 240 -9.68 -23.04 -11.00
N VAL A 241 -10.57 -22.27 -10.40
CA VAL A 241 -10.94 -20.94 -10.89
C VAL A 241 -10.18 -19.89 -10.10
N PHE A 242 -9.23 -19.25 -10.75
CA PHE A 242 -8.48 -18.14 -10.17
C PHE A 242 -9.16 -16.82 -10.49
N SER A 243 -9.67 -16.15 -9.46
CA SER A 243 -10.43 -14.91 -9.61
C SER A 243 -9.62 -13.70 -9.13
N ILE A 244 -9.61 -12.64 -9.96
CA ILE A 244 -8.83 -11.42 -9.75
C ILE A 244 -9.76 -10.23 -9.94
N PHE A 245 -10.45 -9.86 -8.88
CA PHE A 245 -11.43 -8.78 -8.83
C PHE A 245 -11.20 -7.88 -7.62
N PHE A 246 -11.98 -6.82 -7.48
CA PHE A 246 -11.98 -5.94 -6.32
C PHE A 246 -13.33 -5.21 -6.20
N GLY A 247 -13.62 -4.71 -4.99
CA GLY A 247 -14.81 -3.90 -4.71
C GLY A 247 -16.12 -4.58 -5.11
N PRO A 248 -17.08 -3.83 -5.69
CA PRO A 248 -18.38 -4.37 -6.07
C PRO A 248 -18.31 -5.54 -7.06
N LEU A 249 -17.31 -5.54 -7.95
CA LEU A 249 -17.13 -6.61 -8.93
C LEU A 249 -16.76 -7.94 -8.25
N ALA A 250 -15.96 -7.89 -7.17
CA ALA A 250 -15.63 -9.08 -6.38
C ALA A 250 -16.84 -9.62 -5.62
N VAL A 251 -17.69 -8.75 -5.06
CA VAL A 251 -18.94 -9.15 -4.39
C VAL A 251 -19.86 -9.84 -5.40
N ALA A 252 -20.04 -9.25 -6.58
CA ALA A 252 -20.84 -9.83 -7.65
C ALA A 252 -20.29 -11.21 -8.08
N TYR A 253 -18.96 -11.34 -8.24
CA TYR A 253 -18.31 -12.59 -8.59
C TYR A 253 -18.61 -13.70 -7.57
N PHE A 254 -18.30 -13.51 -6.30
CA PHE A 254 -18.51 -14.55 -5.29
C PHE A 254 -19.98 -14.94 -5.16
N THR A 255 -20.88 -13.96 -5.16
CA THR A 255 -22.33 -14.20 -5.05
C THR A 255 -22.85 -15.02 -6.23
N GLN A 256 -22.51 -14.61 -7.46
CA GLN A 256 -23.01 -15.26 -8.69
C GLN A 256 -22.31 -16.61 -8.92
N ALA A 257 -20.99 -16.72 -8.66
CA ALA A 257 -20.27 -17.97 -8.78
C ALA A 257 -20.85 -19.05 -7.85
N LYS A 258 -21.17 -18.68 -6.61
CA LYS A 258 -21.82 -19.58 -5.65
C LYS A 258 -23.24 -19.96 -6.08
N SER A 259 -24.04 -18.99 -6.51
CA SER A 259 -25.40 -19.23 -7.03
C SER A 259 -25.40 -20.20 -8.21
N MET A 260 -24.40 -20.11 -9.08
CA MET A 260 -24.22 -21.01 -10.24
C MET A 260 -23.52 -22.33 -9.90
N GLY A 261 -23.16 -22.58 -8.64
CA GLY A 261 -22.49 -23.80 -8.21
C GLY A 261 -21.08 -23.99 -8.77
N VAL A 262 -20.36 -22.89 -9.09
CA VAL A 262 -18.98 -22.95 -9.57
C VAL A 262 -18.07 -23.58 -8.51
N ASP A 263 -18.29 -23.23 -7.22
CA ASP A 263 -17.60 -23.77 -6.05
C ASP A 263 -17.79 -25.28 -5.81
N LYS A 264 -18.84 -25.86 -6.40
CA LYS A 264 -19.12 -27.31 -6.32
C LYS A 264 -18.34 -28.12 -7.33
N ARG A 265 -17.90 -27.52 -8.45
CA ARG A 265 -17.21 -28.19 -9.55
C ARG A 265 -15.72 -27.84 -9.68
N ALA A 266 -15.29 -26.71 -9.12
CA ALA A 266 -13.90 -26.26 -9.13
C ALA A 266 -13.51 -25.65 -7.80
N LYS A 267 -12.23 -25.68 -7.46
CA LYS A 267 -11.70 -24.94 -6.30
C LYS A 267 -11.61 -23.46 -6.63
N LEU A 268 -12.13 -22.63 -5.75
CA LEU A 268 -12.00 -21.18 -5.92
C LEU A 268 -10.70 -20.71 -5.24
N TYR A 269 -9.86 -20.06 -6.00
CA TYR A 269 -8.61 -19.45 -5.54
C TYR A 269 -8.60 -17.97 -5.91
N SER A 270 -8.09 -17.13 -5.03
CA SER A 270 -8.04 -15.67 -5.24
C SER A 270 -6.85 -15.04 -4.51
N ILE A 271 -6.76 -13.74 -4.55
CA ILE A 271 -5.74 -12.93 -3.88
C ILE A 271 -6.38 -11.96 -2.89
N SER A 272 -5.61 -11.44 -1.96
CA SER A 272 -6.07 -10.52 -0.92
C SER A 272 -6.85 -9.31 -1.50
N GLY A 273 -6.38 -8.72 -2.60
CA GLY A 273 -7.04 -7.59 -3.26
C GLY A 273 -8.50 -7.86 -3.63
N THR A 274 -8.90 -9.12 -3.80
CA THR A 274 -10.28 -9.48 -4.15
C THR A 274 -11.25 -9.37 -2.98
N ILE A 275 -10.77 -9.51 -1.75
CA ILE A 275 -11.62 -9.44 -0.53
C ILE A 275 -11.35 -8.19 0.31
N GLU A 276 -10.32 -7.44 0.00
CA GLU A 276 -9.96 -6.21 0.72
C GLU A 276 -10.84 -5.03 0.34
N ALA A 277 -10.93 -4.07 1.24
CA ALA A 277 -11.83 -2.92 1.13
C ALA A 277 -13.33 -3.28 0.95
N ILE A 278 -13.69 -4.53 1.24
CA ILE A 278 -15.08 -5.01 1.24
C ILE A 278 -15.46 -5.34 2.68
N ASP A 279 -16.64 -4.88 3.10
CA ASP A 279 -17.21 -5.32 4.38
C ASP A 279 -17.45 -6.84 4.31
N PRO A 280 -16.89 -7.63 5.25
CA PRO A 280 -17.11 -9.08 5.27
C PRO A 280 -18.58 -9.49 5.27
N ASP A 281 -19.44 -8.69 5.88
CA ASP A 281 -20.89 -8.92 5.91
C ASP A 281 -21.52 -8.80 4.51
N ALA A 282 -20.92 -8.00 3.61
CA ALA A 282 -21.38 -7.87 2.22
C ALA A 282 -21.14 -9.16 1.39
N LEU A 283 -20.21 -10.02 1.81
CA LEU A 283 -19.98 -11.31 1.16
C LEU A 283 -20.99 -12.37 1.57
N SER A 284 -21.72 -12.19 2.69
CA SER A 284 -22.81 -13.07 3.15
C SER A 284 -22.50 -14.58 3.06
N GLY A 285 -21.25 -14.95 3.37
CA GLY A 285 -20.77 -16.33 3.24
C GLY A 285 -20.53 -16.80 1.79
N ALA A 286 -20.68 -15.93 0.80
CA ALA A 286 -20.41 -16.29 -0.61
C ALA A 286 -18.94 -16.64 -0.87
N ALA A 287 -18.02 -16.13 -0.06
CA ALA A 287 -16.60 -16.46 -0.12
C ALA A 287 -16.20 -17.67 0.75
N GLU A 288 -17.15 -18.37 1.37
CA GLU A 288 -16.87 -19.56 2.16
C GLU A 288 -16.20 -20.65 1.30
N GLY A 289 -15.12 -21.23 1.81
CA GLY A 289 -14.35 -22.27 1.13
C GLY A 289 -13.31 -21.76 0.13
N VAL A 290 -13.28 -20.46 -0.16
CA VAL A 290 -12.31 -19.85 -1.09
C VAL A 290 -10.92 -19.84 -0.48
N TYR A 291 -9.91 -20.18 -1.29
CA TYR A 291 -8.50 -20.03 -0.93
C TYR A 291 -8.01 -18.65 -1.34
N ILE A 292 -7.32 -17.96 -0.43
CA ILE A 292 -6.83 -16.60 -0.64
C ILE A 292 -5.33 -16.54 -0.40
N LEU A 293 -4.59 -15.99 -1.35
CA LEU A 293 -3.21 -15.60 -1.13
C LEU A 293 -3.18 -14.21 -0.46
N GLU A 294 -2.57 -14.14 0.72
CA GLU A 294 -2.42 -12.90 1.49
C GLU A 294 -0.94 -12.56 1.63
N ASN A 295 -0.56 -11.33 1.38
CA ASN A 295 0.74 -10.77 1.76
C ASN A 295 0.71 -10.18 3.19
N PHE A 296 -0.49 -9.97 3.74
CA PHE A 296 -0.70 -9.56 5.13
C PHE A 296 -1.82 -10.41 5.76
N PRO A 297 -1.49 -11.37 6.65
CA PRO A 297 -2.48 -12.35 7.11
C PRO A 297 -3.53 -11.71 8.02
N ARG A 298 -4.80 -12.05 7.79
CA ARG A 298 -5.90 -11.65 8.66
C ARG A 298 -6.03 -12.55 9.90
N ASN A 299 -5.37 -13.68 9.91
CA ASN A 299 -5.30 -14.52 11.10
C ASN A 299 -4.30 -13.93 12.09
N THR A 300 -4.80 -13.41 13.21
CA THR A 300 -4.02 -12.71 14.23
C THR A 300 -2.91 -13.55 14.87
N LYS A 301 -2.99 -14.89 14.82
CA LYS A 301 -1.89 -15.77 15.27
C LYS A 301 -0.57 -15.51 14.54
N TYR A 302 -0.63 -15.01 13.31
CA TYR A 302 0.53 -14.78 12.46
C TYR A 302 0.99 -13.33 12.47
N LYS A 303 0.22 -12.44 13.08
CA LYS A 303 0.51 -11.00 13.11
C LYS A 303 0.02 -10.34 14.40
N ASP A 304 0.42 -10.89 15.53
CA ASP A 304 0.08 -10.39 16.87
C ASP A 304 1.29 -9.72 17.55
N ASP A 305 1.96 -8.83 16.82
CA ASP A 305 3.08 -8.07 17.36
C ASP A 305 2.72 -6.60 17.69
N ALA A 306 3.55 -5.98 18.53
CA ALA A 306 3.31 -4.62 18.98
C ALA A 306 3.32 -3.57 17.85
N PRO A 307 4.21 -3.61 16.85
CA PRO A 307 4.17 -2.70 15.71
C PRO A 307 2.84 -2.74 14.94
N HIS A 308 2.31 -3.92 14.68
CA HIS A 308 1.03 -4.07 13.98
C HIS A 308 -0.15 -3.56 14.82
N LYS A 309 -0.19 -3.89 16.11
CA LYS A 309 -1.24 -3.39 17.02
C LYS A 309 -1.22 -1.87 17.12
N GLU A 310 -0.04 -1.28 17.22
CA GLU A 310 0.09 0.17 17.28
C GLU A 310 -0.30 0.84 15.96
N PHE A 311 0.06 0.27 14.81
CA PHE A 311 -0.41 0.72 13.51
C PHE A 311 -1.95 0.70 13.42
N ASN A 312 -2.60 -0.41 13.81
CA ASN A 312 -4.06 -0.51 13.83
C ASN A 312 -4.69 0.52 14.77
N ARG A 313 -4.09 0.74 15.95
CA ARG A 313 -4.55 1.74 16.92
C ARG A 313 -4.50 3.16 16.35
N ILE A 314 -3.41 3.51 15.67
CA ILE A 314 -3.22 4.84 15.06
C ILE A 314 -4.23 5.08 13.93
N LEU A 315 -4.49 4.05 13.13
CA LEU A 315 -5.46 4.13 12.03
C LEU A 315 -6.91 3.91 12.49
N GLU A 316 -7.13 3.57 13.79
CA GLU A 316 -8.45 3.33 14.37
C GLU A 316 -9.20 2.18 13.68
N ILE A 317 -8.48 1.09 13.36
CA ILE A 317 -9.03 -0.11 12.73
C ILE A 317 -8.97 -1.32 13.68
N ASP A 318 -9.84 -2.32 13.44
CA ASP A 318 -9.78 -3.60 14.15
C ASP A 318 -8.67 -4.50 13.59
N ASP A 319 -8.25 -5.49 14.40
CA ASP A 319 -7.09 -6.34 14.09
C ASP A 319 -7.38 -7.41 13.02
N VAL A 320 -8.63 -7.80 12.82
CA VAL A 320 -9.01 -8.93 11.96
C VAL A 320 -9.39 -8.47 10.56
N TYR A 321 -10.38 -7.61 10.48
CA TYR A 321 -10.96 -7.16 9.20
C TYR A 321 -10.44 -5.81 8.73
N ALA A 322 -9.69 -5.11 9.58
CA ALA A 322 -9.28 -3.72 9.36
C ALA A 322 -10.46 -2.76 9.14
N ARG A 323 -11.59 -3.02 9.82
CA ARG A 323 -12.75 -2.14 9.81
C ARG A 323 -12.45 -0.91 10.68
N GLU A 324 -12.72 0.25 10.15
CA GLU A 324 -12.56 1.53 10.86
C GLU A 324 -13.57 1.64 11.99
N LYS A 325 -13.12 2.08 13.16
CA LYS A 325 -14.02 2.38 14.28
C LYS A 325 -15.01 3.50 13.89
N ASN A 326 -16.26 3.32 14.27
CA ASN A 326 -17.34 4.28 13.99
C ASN A 326 -17.64 4.52 12.49
N SER A 327 -17.21 3.63 11.62
CA SER A 327 -17.56 3.64 10.19
C SER A 327 -17.65 2.22 9.63
N ASN A 328 -18.20 2.09 8.42
CA ASN A 328 -18.24 0.80 7.70
C ASN A 328 -17.06 0.64 6.72
N ARG A 329 -16.07 1.53 6.79
CA ARG A 329 -14.90 1.44 5.90
C ARG A 329 -14.00 0.30 6.34
N VAL A 330 -13.54 -0.47 5.37
CA VAL A 330 -12.58 -1.55 5.57
C VAL A 330 -11.32 -1.20 4.80
N MET A 331 -10.17 -1.27 5.48
CA MET A 331 -8.88 -0.98 4.86
C MET A 331 -8.41 -2.15 4.00
N ALA A 332 -7.94 -1.86 2.80
CA ALA A 332 -7.20 -2.81 1.99
C ALA A 332 -5.75 -2.93 2.51
N LYS A 333 -5.53 -3.84 3.47
CA LYS A 333 -4.23 -3.96 4.16
C LYS A 333 -3.07 -4.28 3.22
N SER A 334 -3.29 -5.04 2.14
CA SER A 334 -2.22 -5.41 1.19
C SER A 334 -1.63 -4.22 0.42
N HIS A 335 -2.36 -3.11 0.31
CA HIS A 335 -1.97 -1.96 -0.48
C HIS A 335 -1.79 -0.69 0.36
N CYS A 336 -2.76 -0.42 1.23
CA CYS A 336 -2.85 0.91 1.85
C CYS A 336 -1.71 1.19 2.84
N TRP A 337 -1.24 0.18 3.58
CA TRP A 337 -0.07 0.34 4.46
C TRP A 337 1.22 0.62 3.68
N GLN A 338 1.29 0.30 2.37
CA GLN A 338 2.46 0.66 1.56
C GLN A 338 2.65 2.17 1.48
N ALA A 339 1.56 2.96 1.45
CA ALA A 339 1.67 4.43 1.49
C ALA A 339 2.33 4.94 2.79
N TRP A 340 2.17 4.22 3.90
CA TRP A 340 2.88 4.44 5.15
C TRP A 340 4.34 4.00 5.05
N GLU A 341 4.59 2.75 4.67
CA GLU A 341 5.93 2.16 4.63
C GLU A 341 6.86 2.86 3.63
N ASN A 342 6.34 3.30 2.48
CA ASN A 342 7.10 4.05 1.50
C ASN A 342 7.74 5.32 2.13
N ILE A 343 7.01 6.02 3.00
CA ILE A 343 7.49 7.23 3.66
C ILE A 343 8.58 6.89 4.69
N PHE A 344 8.45 5.79 5.43
CA PHE A 344 9.49 5.34 6.35
C PHE A 344 10.73 4.79 5.62
N ALA A 345 10.57 4.13 4.48
CA ALA A 345 11.68 3.72 3.63
C ALA A 345 12.44 4.94 3.07
N LEU A 346 11.71 5.97 2.63
CA LEU A 346 12.30 7.25 2.23
C LEU A 346 13.06 7.91 3.37
N LYS A 347 12.48 7.93 4.60
CA LYS A 347 13.17 8.44 5.77
C LYS A 347 14.52 7.75 5.98
N ALA A 348 14.53 6.43 5.98
CA ALA A 348 15.74 5.64 6.17
C ALA A 348 16.81 5.94 5.10
N ALA A 349 16.41 6.02 3.83
CA ALA A 349 17.32 6.28 2.72
C ALA A 349 17.87 7.72 2.72
N ILE A 350 17.04 8.70 3.00
CA ILE A 350 17.44 10.11 3.10
C ILE A 350 18.46 10.30 4.24
N GLU A 351 18.21 9.70 5.40
CA GLU A 351 19.12 9.77 6.55
C GLU A 351 20.44 9.05 6.30
N ALA A 352 20.39 7.84 5.71
CA ALA A 352 21.58 7.05 5.41
C ALA A 352 22.47 7.69 4.33
N SER A 353 21.86 8.34 3.32
CA SER A 353 22.60 8.98 2.23
C SER A 353 23.13 10.38 2.55
N GLY A 354 22.64 10.99 3.63
CA GLY A 354 22.91 12.40 3.93
C GLY A 354 22.29 13.37 2.91
N TYR A 355 21.19 13.00 2.29
CA TYR A 355 20.47 13.76 1.28
C TYR A 355 20.10 15.17 1.76
N LYS A 356 20.45 16.19 0.99
CA LYS A 356 20.15 17.61 1.27
C LYS A 356 19.32 18.25 0.18
N SER A 357 19.47 17.82 -1.05
CA SER A 357 18.81 18.40 -2.23
C SER A 357 18.71 17.38 -3.37
N ARG A 358 17.98 17.73 -4.42
CA ARG A 358 17.87 16.88 -5.63
C ARG A 358 19.21 16.50 -6.26
N LYS A 359 20.29 17.24 -6.01
CA LYS A 359 21.64 16.91 -6.49
C LYS A 359 22.18 15.62 -5.84
N ASP A 360 21.69 15.29 -4.65
CA ASP A 360 22.09 14.12 -3.87
C ASP A 360 21.21 12.89 -4.19
N MET A 361 20.27 13.02 -5.15
CA MET A 361 19.31 11.96 -5.50
C MET A 361 19.99 10.62 -5.86
N PRO A 362 21.11 10.57 -6.58
CA PRO A 362 21.79 9.29 -6.84
C PRO A 362 22.18 8.55 -5.57
N GLY A 363 22.64 9.27 -4.53
CA GLY A 363 22.96 8.69 -3.22
C GLY A 363 21.74 8.18 -2.47
N ALA A 364 20.62 8.91 -2.52
CA ALA A 364 19.35 8.46 -1.92
C ALA A 364 18.81 7.19 -2.63
N ILE A 365 18.88 7.12 -3.95
CA ILE A 365 18.52 5.93 -4.72
C ILE A 365 19.40 4.75 -4.33
N GLN A 366 20.73 4.95 -4.25
CA GLN A 366 21.65 3.90 -3.85
C GLN A 366 21.38 3.40 -2.42
N ALA A 367 20.94 4.27 -1.51
CA ALA A 367 20.58 3.89 -0.13
C ALA A 367 19.25 3.09 -0.08
N LEU A 368 18.37 3.24 -1.07
CA LEU A 368 17.17 2.41 -1.23
C LEU A 368 17.49 1.02 -1.78
N GLU A 369 18.51 0.91 -2.64
CA GLU A 369 18.90 -0.34 -3.29
C GLU A 369 19.46 -1.35 -2.28
N GLY A 370 18.66 -2.34 -1.89
CA GLY A 370 19.02 -3.33 -0.87
C GLY A 370 18.65 -2.94 0.56
N LEU A 371 17.82 -1.90 0.74
CA LEU A 371 17.38 -1.44 2.06
C LEU A 371 16.70 -2.57 2.86
N GLN A 372 17.24 -2.84 4.05
CA GLN A 372 16.64 -3.77 5.01
C GLN A 372 15.62 -3.04 5.87
N MET A 373 14.37 -3.46 5.79
CA MET A 373 13.28 -2.90 6.57
C MET A 373 12.91 -3.89 7.68
N LYS A 374 13.14 -3.50 8.94
CA LYS A 374 12.85 -4.33 10.10
C LYS A 374 11.44 -4.09 10.62
N ASN A 375 10.79 -5.14 11.11
CA ASN A 375 9.49 -5.05 11.76
C ASN A 375 9.50 -3.98 12.84
N SER A 376 8.70 -2.96 12.63
CA SER A 376 8.63 -1.76 13.46
C SER A 376 7.34 -1.01 13.15
N LEU A 377 7.07 0.07 13.87
CA LEU A 377 5.94 0.94 13.52
C LEU A 377 6.05 1.48 12.08
N GLY A 378 7.24 1.73 11.57
CA GLY A 378 7.45 2.14 10.19
C GLY A 378 7.19 1.03 9.17
N HIS A 379 7.30 -0.23 9.57
CA HIS A 379 7.16 -1.41 8.74
C HIS A 379 6.32 -2.48 9.45
N PRO A 380 5.00 -2.24 9.61
CA PRO A 380 4.11 -3.09 10.41
C PRO A 380 3.80 -4.43 9.75
N GLU A 381 4.10 -4.60 8.47
CA GLU A 381 3.95 -5.88 7.78
C GLU A 381 4.99 -6.92 8.25
N GLY A 382 6.15 -6.48 8.66
CA GLY A 382 7.25 -7.33 9.13
C GLY A 382 8.58 -7.01 8.47
N ASP A 383 9.56 -7.89 8.73
CA ASP A 383 10.88 -7.81 8.11
C ASP A 383 10.77 -8.02 6.60
N LYS A 384 11.37 -7.13 5.82
CA LYS A 384 11.49 -7.23 4.37
C LYS A 384 12.79 -6.62 3.85
N ILE A 385 13.08 -6.90 2.61
CA ILE A 385 14.18 -6.29 1.87
C ILE A 385 13.61 -5.62 0.62
N LEU A 386 14.03 -4.41 0.35
CA LEU A 386 13.86 -3.77 -0.95
C LEU A 386 14.97 -4.29 -1.86
N ARG A 387 14.65 -5.27 -2.72
CA ARG A 387 15.66 -5.94 -3.56
C ARG A 387 16.36 -4.95 -4.47
N LYS A 388 17.70 -5.01 -4.48
CA LYS A 388 18.53 -4.02 -5.19
C LYS A 388 18.26 -3.98 -6.68
N GLU A 389 18.09 -5.13 -7.29
CA GLU A 389 18.06 -5.27 -8.76
C GLU A 389 16.76 -4.72 -9.34
N ASP A 390 15.62 -5.08 -8.79
CA ASP A 390 14.31 -4.75 -9.34
C ASP A 390 13.49 -3.82 -8.45
N HIS A 391 14.07 -3.32 -7.36
CA HIS A 391 13.47 -2.35 -6.45
C HIS A 391 12.11 -2.79 -5.88
N SER A 392 11.90 -4.11 -5.74
CA SER A 392 10.66 -4.69 -5.22
C SER A 392 10.84 -5.20 -3.79
N GLY A 393 9.84 -4.98 -2.95
CA GLY A 393 9.80 -5.50 -1.60
C GLY A 393 9.58 -7.01 -1.57
N ILE A 394 10.42 -7.74 -0.83
CA ILE A 394 10.27 -9.18 -0.61
C ILE A 394 9.83 -9.41 0.83
N THR A 395 8.67 -10.03 0.99
CA THR A 395 8.01 -10.27 2.28
C THR A 395 7.42 -11.67 2.36
N ASP A 396 6.98 -12.07 3.56
CA ASP A 396 6.24 -13.32 3.78
C ASP A 396 4.88 -13.28 3.09
N HIS A 397 4.41 -14.45 2.63
CA HIS A 397 3.06 -14.62 2.08
C HIS A 397 2.34 -15.77 2.79
N TYR A 398 1.02 -15.73 2.75
CA TYR A 398 0.17 -16.70 3.43
C TYR A 398 -0.94 -17.16 2.49
N ILE A 399 -1.20 -18.47 2.48
CA ILE A 399 -2.35 -19.02 1.78
C ILE A 399 -3.35 -19.43 2.85
N SER A 400 -4.46 -18.74 2.87
CA SER A 400 -5.56 -18.97 3.79
C SER A 400 -6.74 -19.59 3.07
N ARG A 401 -7.60 -20.28 3.82
CA ARG A 401 -8.93 -20.68 3.37
C ARG A 401 -9.97 -20.03 4.26
N ILE A 402 -11.04 -19.55 3.68
CA ILE A 402 -12.16 -18.99 4.45
C ILE A 402 -13.00 -20.17 4.96
N GLU A 403 -13.08 -20.33 6.28
CA GLU A 403 -13.78 -21.41 6.98
C GLU A 403 -14.58 -20.85 8.16
N GLY A 404 -15.91 -20.96 8.09
CA GLY A 404 -16.80 -20.36 9.10
C GLY A 404 -16.61 -18.82 9.22
N GLY A 405 -16.35 -18.15 8.10
CA GLY A 405 -16.09 -16.72 8.04
C GLY A 405 -14.72 -16.28 8.55
N LYS A 406 -13.81 -17.22 8.88
CA LYS A 406 -12.45 -16.97 9.38
C LYS A 406 -11.39 -17.32 8.35
N PHE A 407 -10.26 -16.62 8.39
CA PHE A 407 -9.11 -16.90 7.54
C PHE A 407 -8.19 -17.93 8.22
N GLU A 408 -8.29 -19.18 7.82
CA GLU A 408 -7.47 -20.28 8.34
C GLU A 408 -6.25 -20.48 7.45
N VAL A 409 -5.06 -20.13 7.95
CA VAL A 409 -3.79 -20.23 7.21
C VAL A 409 -3.45 -21.69 6.97
N LYS A 410 -3.36 -22.09 5.72
CA LYS A 410 -2.97 -23.44 5.26
C LYS A 410 -1.47 -23.53 4.97
N LYS A 411 -0.85 -22.42 4.56
CA LYS A 411 0.58 -22.35 4.23
C LYS A 411 1.13 -20.95 4.47
N LYS A 412 2.27 -20.88 5.14
CA LYS A 412 3.15 -19.71 5.09
C LYS A 412 4.25 -19.96 4.06
N VAL A 413 4.48 -19.03 3.17
CA VAL A 413 5.63 -18.96 2.27
C VAL A 413 6.56 -17.87 2.80
N SER A 414 7.71 -18.27 3.32
CA SER A 414 8.66 -17.31 3.88
C SER A 414 9.28 -16.44 2.79
N LYS A 415 9.70 -15.23 3.14
CA LYS A 415 10.42 -14.34 2.22
C LYS A 415 11.73 -14.97 1.73
N GLU A 416 12.37 -15.82 2.56
CA GLU A 416 13.57 -16.56 2.21
C GLU A 416 13.29 -17.62 1.13
N ASP A 417 12.18 -18.35 1.24
CA ASP A 417 11.78 -19.34 0.23
C ASP A 417 11.29 -18.67 -1.03
N LEU A 418 10.55 -17.57 -0.89
CA LEU A 418 10.15 -16.78 -2.05
C LEU A 418 11.36 -16.24 -2.79
N ALA A 419 12.34 -15.63 -2.11
CA ALA A 419 13.53 -15.08 -2.73
C ALA A 419 14.33 -16.12 -3.54
N LYS A 420 14.41 -17.37 -3.05
CA LYS A 420 15.05 -18.49 -3.80
C LYS A 420 14.33 -18.82 -5.10
N ASN A 421 13.00 -18.68 -5.13
CA ASN A 421 12.15 -19.07 -6.26
C ASN A 421 11.71 -17.88 -7.14
N LEU A 422 12.21 -16.68 -6.82
CA LEU A 422 11.87 -15.44 -7.53
C LEU A 422 13.12 -14.88 -8.22
N PRO A 423 13.57 -15.44 -9.37
CA PRO A 423 14.73 -14.95 -10.09
C PRO A 423 14.55 -13.51 -10.53
N VAL A 424 15.63 -12.76 -10.50
CA VAL A 424 15.67 -11.38 -11.00
C VAL A 424 15.48 -11.41 -12.52
N ARG A 425 14.43 -10.76 -13.03
CA ARG A 425 14.14 -10.64 -14.46
C ARG A 425 14.72 -9.35 -15.07
N PHE A 426 14.77 -8.29 -14.26
CA PHE A 426 15.20 -6.96 -14.67
C PHE A 426 16.15 -6.39 -13.63
N ASN A 427 17.23 -5.76 -14.08
CA ASN A 427 18.17 -5.09 -13.19
C ASN A 427 18.11 -3.58 -13.40
N LEU A 428 17.30 -2.91 -12.58
CA LEU A 428 17.09 -1.46 -12.63
C LEU A 428 18.28 -0.70 -12.04
N SER A 429 19.00 -1.31 -11.08
CA SER A 429 20.14 -0.67 -10.40
C SER A 429 21.31 -0.36 -11.31
N THR A 430 21.38 -0.99 -12.48
CA THR A 430 22.41 -0.72 -13.48
C THR A 430 22.07 0.40 -14.47
N GLN A 431 20.82 0.90 -14.41
CA GLN A 431 20.41 2.00 -15.26
C GLN A 431 20.98 3.34 -14.74
N PRO A 432 21.15 4.34 -15.59
CA PRO A 432 21.62 5.66 -15.16
C PRO A 432 20.60 6.36 -14.26
N THR A 433 21.12 7.19 -13.34
CA THR A 433 20.34 8.12 -12.48
C THR A 433 20.33 9.52 -13.05
#